data_b2b1bdbe97f7c5e216df7a0328171672
#
_entry.id   b2b1bdbe97f7c5e216df7a0328171672
#
_cell.length_a   1.000
_cell.length_b   1.000
_cell.length_c   1.000
_cell.angle_alpha   90.00
_cell.angle_beta   90.00
_cell.angle_gamma   90.00
#
_symmetry.space_group_name_H-M   'P 1'
#
loop_
_entity.id
_entity.type
_entity.pdbx_description
1 polymer ?
#
loop_
_entity_poly.entity_id
_entity_poly.type
_entity_poly.pdbx_seq_one_letter_code
_entity_poly.pdbx_strand_id
1 'polypeptide(L)'
;EPLDLIEELNAFFTPKRLQGKRILLTAGPTYEAIDPVRGITNQSSGKMGYALAQACRRAGASVTLVSGPTQLPRPAGVRFIGVQSARQMLDAVTAELDLAASTISIDCFIAVAAVADWRPAQEATQKIKKPSAQPPLIEPHAPVADGPDASAQPGTEGTPAAGVPSIPLVENP
;
A
#
# COMPACT_ATOMS: atom_id res chain seq x y z
N GLU A 1 22.69 -12.21 -15.86
CA GLU A 1 21.85 -13.39 -16.12
C GLU A 1 21.35 -13.41 -17.56
N PRO A 2 20.95 -14.59 -18.16
CA PRO A 2 20.53 -14.66 -19.57
C PRO A 2 19.35 -13.71 -19.88
N LEU A 3 18.43 -13.53 -18.94
CA LEU A 3 17.28 -12.63 -19.11
C LEU A 3 17.71 -11.16 -19.16
N ASP A 4 18.73 -10.77 -18.42
CA ASP A 4 19.26 -9.41 -18.46
C ASP A 4 19.93 -9.10 -19.79
N LEU A 5 20.62 -10.09 -20.39
CA LEU A 5 21.20 -9.95 -21.73
C LEU A 5 20.12 -9.78 -22.80
N ILE A 6 19.03 -10.54 -22.71
CA ILE A 6 17.89 -10.39 -23.63
C ILE A 6 17.28 -9.00 -23.47
N GLU A 7 17.15 -8.50 -22.25
CA GLU A 7 16.63 -7.16 -22.00
C GLU A 7 17.54 -6.06 -22.55
N GLU A 8 18.87 -6.21 -22.42
CA GLU A 8 19.83 -5.27 -22.98
C GLU A 8 19.80 -5.28 -24.54
N LEU A 9 19.66 -6.46 -25.16
CA LEU A 9 19.49 -6.57 -26.60
C LEU A 9 18.18 -5.90 -27.07
N ASN A 10 17.08 -6.16 -26.38
CA ASN A 10 15.80 -5.50 -26.66
C ASN A 10 15.92 -3.99 -26.53
N ALA A 11 16.57 -3.52 -25.48
CA ALA A 11 16.82 -2.10 -25.30
C ALA A 11 17.68 -1.54 -26.44
N PHE A 12 18.74 -2.25 -26.84
CA PHE A 12 19.64 -1.80 -27.91
C PHE A 12 18.91 -1.57 -29.25
N PHE A 13 18.06 -2.50 -29.66
CA PHE A 13 17.33 -2.41 -30.93
C PHE A 13 16.05 -1.56 -30.87
N THR A 14 15.60 -1.15 -29.69
CA THR A 14 14.42 -0.28 -29.56
C THR A 14 14.74 1.15 -29.96
N PRO A 15 13.91 1.82 -30.80
CA PRO A 15 14.09 3.23 -31.15
C PRO A 15 14.13 4.14 -29.90
N LYS A 16 15.16 4.98 -29.78
CA LYS A 16 15.41 5.80 -28.59
C LYS A 16 14.57 7.09 -28.57
N ARG A 17 13.24 6.96 -28.67
CA ARG A 17 12.31 8.11 -28.72
C ARG A 17 12.30 8.95 -27.43
N LEU A 18 12.76 8.39 -26.30
CA LEU A 18 12.83 9.06 -25.01
C LEU A 18 14.29 9.34 -24.59
N GLN A 19 15.21 9.35 -25.56
CA GLN A 19 16.61 9.65 -25.28
C GLN A 19 16.77 10.98 -24.55
N GLY A 20 17.50 10.98 -23.44
CA GLY A 20 17.75 12.18 -22.62
C GLY A 20 16.58 12.58 -21.72
N LYS A 21 15.42 11.89 -21.81
CA LYS A 21 14.28 12.15 -20.91
C LYS A 21 14.46 11.44 -19.57
N ARG A 22 14.00 12.10 -18.51
CA ARG A 22 14.00 11.59 -17.13
C ARG A 22 12.55 11.34 -16.70
N ILE A 23 12.27 10.09 -16.34
CA ILE A 23 10.91 9.65 -15.99
C ILE A 23 10.91 9.11 -14.56
N LEU A 24 10.02 9.65 -13.74
CA LEU A 24 9.71 9.14 -12.41
C LEU A 24 8.40 8.38 -12.46
N LEU A 25 8.37 7.15 -11.93
CA LEU A 25 7.15 6.35 -11.84
C LEU A 25 6.91 5.87 -10.41
N THR A 26 5.62 5.70 -10.07
CA THR A 26 5.24 4.91 -8.90
C THR A 26 4.60 3.60 -9.32
N ALA A 27 4.80 2.50 -8.57
CA ALA A 27 4.21 1.20 -8.85
C ALA A 27 3.91 0.40 -7.58
N GLY A 28 3.17 -0.69 -7.74
CA GLY A 28 2.82 -1.60 -6.66
C GLY A 28 1.79 -1.04 -5.69
N PRO A 29 1.36 -1.83 -4.70
CA PRO A 29 0.51 -1.36 -3.61
C PRO A 29 1.33 -0.65 -2.55
N THR A 30 0.67 0.15 -1.69
CA THR A 30 1.22 0.49 -0.38
C THR A 30 0.70 -0.50 0.67
N TYR A 31 1.40 -0.56 1.79
CA TYR A 31 1.06 -1.38 2.94
C TYR A 31 1.10 -0.51 4.20
N GLU A 32 -0.06 -0.35 4.82
CA GLU A 32 -0.24 0.47 6.01
C GLU A 32 -0.32 -0.46 7.23
N ALA A 33 0.73 -0.50 8.02
CA ALA A 33 0.84 -1.41 9.15
C ALA A 33 -0.18 -1.07 10.25
N ILE A 34 -0.93 -2.08 10.71
CA ILE A 34 -1.78 -2.01 11.90
C ILE A 34 -0.95 -2.40 13.13
N ASP A 35 -0.19 -3.48 13.00
CA ASP A 35 0.74 -3.99 13.98
C ASP A 35 1.85 -4.79 13.25
N PRO A 36 2.85 -5.37 13.94
CA PRO A 36 3.97 -6.06 13.30
C PRO A 36 3.58 -7.22 12.36
N VAL A 37 2.33 -7.70 12.41
CA VAL A 37 1.89 -8.86 11.63
C VAL A 37 0.68 -8.59 10.72
N ARG A 38 0.01 -7.44 10.83
CA ARG A 38 -1.20 -7.09 10.05
C ARG A 38 -1.12 -5.69 9.49
N GLY A 39 -1.72 -5.48 8.33
CA GLY A 39 -1.82 -4.17 7.70
C GLY A 39 -2.94 -4.09 6.67
N ILE A 40 -3.16 -2.89 6.17
CA ILE A 40 -4.09 -2.57 5.09
C ILE A 40 -3.27 -2.43 3.81
N THR A 41 -3.72 -3.04 2.74
CA THR A 41 -3.05 -2.95 1.44
C THR A 41 -4.05 -3.17 0.31
N ASN A 42 -3.75 -2.64 -0.86
CA ASN A 42 -4.51 -2.90 -2.08
C ASN A 42 -4.01 -4.16 -2.79
N GLN A 43 -4.90 -4.87 -3.46
CA GLN A 43 -4.54 -6.02 -4.29
C GLN A 43 -3.97 -5.54 -5.63
N SER A 44 -2.72 -5.12 -5.64
CA SER A 44 -2.00 -4.74 -6.85
C SER A 44 -0.73 -5.56 -7.00
N SER A 45 -0.52 -6.10 -8.20
CA SER A 45 0.71 -6.84 -8.52
C SER A 45 1.88 -5.94 -8.91
N GLY A 46 1.64 -4.66 -9.21
CA GLY A 46 2.65 -3.74 -9.73
C GLY A 46 3.07 -3.96 -11.19
N LYS A 47 2.55 -5.00 -11.88
CA LYS A 47 2.99 -5.41 -13.23
C LYS A 47 2.96 -4.28 -14.25
N MET A 48 1.92 -3.44 -14.23
CA MET A 48 1.79 -2.34 -15.21
C MET A 48 2.91 -1.30 -15.02
N GLY A 49 3.18 -0.84 -13.80
CA GLY A 49 4.23 0.13 -13.54
C GLY A 49 5.62 -0.39 -13.87
N TYR A 50 5.90 -1.68 -13.56
CA TYR A 50 7.17 -2.32 -13.92
C TYR A 50 7.34 -2.44 -15.43
N ALA A 51 6.29 -2.82 -16.15
CA ALA A 51 6.31 -2.89 -17.62
C ALA A 51 6.51 -1.51 -18.26
N LEU A 52 5.87 -0.47 -17.74
CA LEU A 52 6.06 0.90 -18.18
C LEU A 52 7.50 1.39 -17.92
N ALA A 53 8.06 1.10 -16.74
CA ALA A 53 9.44 1.46 -16.43
C ALA A 53 10.43 0.82 -17.40
N GLN A 54 10.25 -0.47 -17.72
CA GLN A 54 11.07 -1.16 -18.73
C GLN A 54 10.88 -0.57 -20.14
N ALA A 55 9.64 -0.29 -20.54
CA ALA A 55 9.36 0.29 -21.86
C ALA A 55 10.00 1.69 -22.01
N CYS A 56 9.89 2.54 -21.00
CA CYS A 56 10.54 3.85 -20.99
C CYS A 56 12.06 3.75 -21.06
N ARG A 57 12.67 2.82 -20.30
CA ARG A 57 14.11 2.54 -20.37
C ARG A 57 14.53 2.06 -21.75
N ARG A 58 13.82 1.10 -22.36
CA ARG A 58 14.10 0.61 -23.72
C ARG A 58 14.06 1.75 -24.73
N ALA A 59 13.12 2.67 -24.55
CA ALA A 59 13.01 3.86 -25.40
C ALA A 59 14.09 4.94 -25.13
N GLY A 60 15.02 4.69 -24.21
CA GLY A 60 16.20 5.55 -23.97
C GLY A 60 16.04 6.55 -22.81
N ALA A 61 14.97 6.48 -22.03
CA ALA A 61 14.81 7.32 -20.87
C ALA A 61 15.71 6.88 -19.69
N SER A 62 16.10 7.84 -18.87
CA SER A 62 16.58 7.61 -17.50
C SER A 62 15.38 7.47 -16.58
N VAL A 63 15.19 6.29 -15.96
CA VAL A 63 13.98 5.95 -15.23
C VAL A 63 14.27 5.75 -13.75
N THR A 64 13.48 6.40 -12.90
CA THR A 64 13.40 6.13 -11.45
C THR A 64 12.03 5.52 -11.16
N LEU A 65 12.01 4.35 -10.50
CA LEU A 65 10.81 3.62 -10.09
C LEU A 65 10.72 3.59 -8.58
N VAL A 66 9.73 4.28 -8.02
CA VAL A 66 9.34 4.19 -6.60
C VAL A 66 8.27 3.12 -6.47
N SER A 67 8.56 2.03 -5.76
CA SER A 67 7.65 0.88 -5.71
C SER A 67 7.31 0.48 -4.29
N GLY A 68 6.03 0.30 -4.04
CA GLY A 68 5.54 -0.46 -2.90
C GLY A 68 5.88 -1.95 -3.00
N PRO A 69 5.51 -2.78 -2.01
CA PRO A 69 5.88 -4.20 -1.95
C PRO A 69 5.30 -4.98 -3.14
N THR A 70 6.13 -5.68 -3.89
CA THR A 70 5.73 -6.61 -4.96
C THR A 70 6.63 -7.83 -4.95
N GLN A 71 6.20 -8.90 -5.63
CA GLN A 71 6.99 -10.11 -5.87
C GLN A 71 7.75 -10.04 -7.21
N LEU A 72 7.70 -8.89 -7.90
CA LEU A 72 8.35 -8.75 -9.21
C LEU A 72 9.86 -8.51 -9.03
N PRO A 73 10.68 -9.06 -9.93
CA PRO A 73 12.10 -8.73 -9.98
C PRO A 73 12.29 -7.25 -10.33
N ARG A 74 13.32 -6.63 -9.77
CA ARG A 74 13.65 -5.24 -10.09
C ARG A 74 13.99 -5.12 -11.57
N PRO A 75 13.44 -4.11 -12.28
CA PRO A 75 13.74 -3.94 -13.70
C PRO A 75 15.22 -3.57 -13.90
N ALA A 76 15.88 -4.26 -14.83
CA ALA A 76 17.28 -3.99 -15.15
C ALA A 76 17.48 -2.56 -15.70
N GLY A 77 18.53 -1.88 -15.26
CA GLY A 77 18.87 -0.53 -15.70
C GLY A 77 17.89 0.57 -15.30
N VAL A 78 17.01 0.31 -14.33
CA VAL A 78 16.09 1.28 -13.73
C VAL A 78 16.57 1.58 -12.31
N ARG A 79 16.64 2.85 -11.93
CA ARG A 79 16.89 3.25 -10.55
C ARG A 79 15.66 2.91 -9.71
N PHE A 80 15.84 2.05 -8.72
CA PHE A 80 14.75 1.50 -7.92
C PHE A 80 14.77 2.04 -6.49
N ILE A 81 13.63 2.55 -6.03
CA ILE A 81 13.40 3.00 -4.65
C ILE A 81 12.24 2.18 -4.08
N GLY A 82 12.55 1.27 -3.16
CA GLY A 82 11.54 0.47 -2.45
C GLY A 82 10.97 1.25 -1.27
N VAL A 83 9.65 1.29 -1.18
CA VAL A 83 8.89 1.91 -0.08
C VAL A 83 7.84 0.92 0.43
N GLN A 84 7.25 1.19 1.59
CA GLN A 84 6.20 0.35 2.15
C GLN A 84 4.87 1.09 2.23
N SER A 85 4.83 2.25 2.88
CA SER A 85 3.61 3.01 3.12
C SER A 85 3.38 4.12 2.09
N ALA A 86 2.15 4.64 2.04
CA ALA A 86 1.79 5.81 1.23
C ALA A 86 2.66 7.02 1.57
N ARG A 87 2.90 7.25 2.87
CA ARG A 87 3.76 8.35 3.32
C ARG A 87 5.19 8.20 2.81
N GLN A 88 5.78 7.02 2.93
CA GLN A 88 7.13 6.78 2.39
C GLN A 88 7.17 6.96 0.87
N MET A 89 6.09 6.59 0.16
CA MET A 89 6.00 6.80 -1.29
C MET A 89 5.95 8.29 -1.63
N LEU A 90 5.14 9.07 -0.91
CA LEU A 90 5.08 10.51 -1.07
C LEU A 90 6.43 11.16 -0.80
N ASP A 91 7.06 10.83 0.33
CA ASP A 91 8.38 11.38 0.71
C ASP A 91 9.44 11.07 -0.34
N ALA A 92 9.46 9.84 -0.87
CA ALA A 92 10.40 9.44 -1.91
C ALA A 92 10.16 10.18 -3.24
N VAL A 93 8.90 10.34 -3.65
CA VAL A 93 8.55 11.09 -4.86
C VAL A 93 8.91 12.57 -4.70
N THR A 94 8.56 13.16 -3.57
CA THR A 94 8.88 14.59 -3.28
C THR A 94 10.38 14.81 -3.28
N ALA A 95 11.15 13.94 -2.63
CA ALA A 95 12.61 14.04 -2.62
C ALA A 95 13.23 13.98 -4.04
N GLU A 96 12.71 13.12 -4.92
CA GLU A 96 13.15 13.03 -6.31
C GLU A 96 12.78 14.29 -7.11
N LEU A 97 11.61 14.87 -6.87
CA LEU A 97 11.18 16.11 -7.52
C LEU A 97 11.99 17.32 -7.02
N ASP A 98 12.28 17.40 -5.73
CA ASP A 98 13.09 18.48 -5.14
C ASP A 98 14.55 18.44 -5.60
N LEU A 99 15.13 17.24 -5.66
CA LEU A 99 16.45 17.03 -6.25
C LEU A 99 16.49 17.48 -7.73
N ALA A 100 15.42 17.18 -8.46
CA ALA A 100 15.29 17.60 -9.86
C ALA A 100 15.16 19.11 -10.01
N ALA A 101 14.49 19.81 -9.11
CA ALA A 101 14.37 21.26 -9.13
C ALA A 101 15.73 21.98 -8.97
N SER A 102 16.68 21.35 -8.28
CA SER A 102 18.00 21.94 -8.00
C SER A 102 19.10 21.59 -9.03
N THR A 103 18.96 20.48 -9.77
CA THR A 103 20.04 19.99 -10.64
C THR A 103 19.61 19.61 -12.05
N ILE A 104 18.64 18.73 -12.23
CA ILE A 104 18.18 18.22 -13.54
C ILE A 104 16.71 17.85 -13.43
N SER A 105 15.82 18.51 -14.18
CA SER A 105 14.38 18.33 -14.10
C SER A 105 13.88 16.91 -14.44
N ILE A 106 12.78 16.47 -13.80
CA ILE A 106 11.98 15.34 -14.24
C ILE A 106 11.11 15.80 -15.41
N ASP A 107 11.18 15.11 -16.55
CA ASP A 107 10.38 15.45 -17.74
C ASP A 107 8.95 14.89 -17.63
N CYS A 108 8.77 13.77 -16.95
CA CYS A 108 7.47 13.12 -16.83
C CYS A 108 7.36 12.35 -15.51
N PHE A 109 6.23 12.52 -14.82
CA PHE A 109 5.85 11.72 -13.67
C PHE A 109 4.63 10.86 -14.03
N ILE A 110 4.71 9.55 -13.76
CA ILE A 110 3.64 8.59 -14.07
C ILE A 110 3.21 7.89 -12.77
N ALA A 111 2.04 8.23 -12.26
CA ALA A 111 1.46 7.65 -11.05
C ALA A 111 0.68 6.37 -11.42
N VAL A 112 1.20 5.20 -11.06
CA VAL A 112 0.59 3.88 -11.34
C VAL A 112 0.41 3.05 -10.08
N ALA A 113 0.96 3.49 -8.95
CA ALA A 113 0.83 2.78 -7.68
C ALA A 113 -0.63 2.71 -7.22
N ALA A 114 -0.98 1.61 -6.58
CA ALA A 114 -2.24 1.46 -5.86
C ALA A 114 -2.04 1.88 -4.40
N VAL A 115 -2.12 3.16 -4.16
CA VAL A 115 -1.95 3.76 -2.83
C VAL A 115 -3.21 3.49 -2.01
N ALA A 116 -3.05 3.09 -0.74
CA ALA A 116 -4.17 2.94 0.18
C ALA A 116 -4.68 4.31 0.60
N ASP A 117 -6.00 4.53 0.52
CA ASP A 117 -6.64 5.79 0.93
C ASP A 117 -6.62 5.98 2.44
N TRP A 118 -6.57 4.88 3.19
CA TRP A 118 -6.68 4.86 4.64
C TRP A 118 -5.50 4.16 5.30
N ARG A 119 -5.10 4.65 6.45
CA ARG A 119 -4.11 4.02 7.33
C ARG A 119 -4.60 4.03 8.78
N PRO A 120 -4.09 3.15 9.65
CA PRO A 120 -4.32 3.26 11.09
C PRO A 120 -3.83 4.62 11.62
N ALA A 121 -4.61 5.24 12.50
CA ALA A 121 -4.21 6.48 13.15
C ALA A 121 -2.91 6.32 13.96
N GLN A 122 -2.73 5.12 14.54
CA GLN A 122 -1.52 4.70 15.24
C GLN A 122 -1.19 3.25 14.89
N GLU A 123 0.07 2.99 14.59
CA GLU A 123 0.61 1.65 14.44
C GLU A 123 0.91 1.05 15.83
N ALA A 124 0.40 -0.15 16.10
CA ALA A 124 0.68 -0.84 17.35
C ALA A 124 2.08 -1.47 17.30
N THR A 125 2.89 -1.23 18.34
CA THR A 125 4.24 -1.77 18.45
C THR A 125 4.27 -3.27 18.75
N GLN A 126 3.15 -3.84 19.18
CA GLN A 126 2.98 -5.26 19.46
C GLN A 126 1.70 -5.78 18.79
N LYS A 127 1.69 -7.08 18.48
CA LYS A 127 0.50 -7.75 17.94
C LYS A 127 -0.72 -7.52 18.84
N ILE A 128 -1.77 -6.93 18.31
CA ILE A 128 -3.04 -6.73 19.01
C ILE A 128 -3.64 -8.10 19.33
N LYS A 129 -3.75 -8.45 20.60
CA LYS A 129 -4.35 -9.71 21.06
C LYS A 129 -5.86 -9.56 21.15
N LYS A 130 -6.59 -10.67 20.96
CA LYS A 130 -8.00 -10.71 21.33
C LYS A 130 -8.10 -10.46 22.85
N PRO A 131 -9.11 -9.73 23.33
CA PRO A 131 -9.42 -9.72 24.74
C PRO A 131 -9.58 -11.16 25.22
N SER A 132 -8.94 -11.54 26.31
CA SER A 132 -9.22 -12.85 26.92
C SER A 132 -10.69 -12.83 27.30
N ALA A 133 -11.49 -13.70 26.66
CA ALA A 133 -12.86 -13.91 27.08
C ALA A 133 -12.78 -14.41 28.53
N GLN A 134 -13.17 -13.59 29.49
CA GLN A 134 -13.54 -14.12 30.78
C GLN A 134 -14.70 -15.07 30.49
N PRO A 135 -14.65 -16.34 30.99
CA PRO A 135 -15.80 -17.21 30.85
C PRO A 135 -16.99 -16.47 31.47
N PRO A 136 -18.18 -16.52 30.84
CA PRO A 136 -19.34 -15.88 31.39
C PRO A 136 -19.49 -16.42 32.82
N LEU A 137 -19.57 -15.51 33.80
CA LEU A 137 -19.99 -15.87 35.14
C LEU A 137 -21.36 -16.49 34.96
N ILE A 138 -21.46 -17.81 35.14
CA ILE A 138 -22.73 -18.49 35.20
C ILE A 138 -23.37 -18.03 36.50
N GLU A 139 -24.19 -16.99 36.43
CA GLU A 139 -25.05 -16.63 37.53
C GLU A 139 -26.06 -17.79 37.71
N PRO A 140 -26.25 -18.31 38.94
CA PRO A 140 -27.25 -19.33 39.18
C PRO A 140 -28.63 -18.79 38.79
N HIS A 141 -29.36 -19.53 37.96
CA HIS A 141 -30.68 -19.19 37.47
C HIS A 141 -31.60 -18.66 38.57
N ALA A 142 -32.01 -17.39 38.44
CA ALA A 142 -33.21 -16.94 39.14
C ALA A 142 -34.45 -17.60 38.49
N PRO A 143 -35.48 -17.98 39.27
CA PRO A 143 -36.66 -18.66 38.74
C PRO A 143 -37.42 -17.76 37.76
N VAL A 144 -37.79 -18.34 36.62
CA VAL A 144 -38.60 -17.71 35.56
C VAL A 144 -39.99 -17.38 36.13
N ALA A 145 -40.32 -16.07 36.12
CA ALA A 145 -41.72 -15.66 36.31
C ALA A 145 -42.39 -15.61 34.94
N ASP A 146 -43.47 -16.42 34.81
CA ASP A 146 -44.37 -16.40 33.66
C ASP A 146 -45.13 -15.07 33.55
N GLY A 147 -45.14 -14.48 32.36
CA GLY A 147 -46.06 -13.41 32.02
C GLY A 147 -45.81 -12.86 30.61
N PRO A 148 -46.84 -12.78 29.75
CA PRO A 148 -46.66 -12.36 28.37
C PRO A 148 -46.79 -10.83 28.26
N ASP A 149 -45.85 -10.18 27.58
CA ASP A 149 -46.27 -9.01 26.78
C ASP A 149 -45.33 -8.82 25.58
N ALA A 150 -45.99 -8.70 24.43
CA ALA A 150 -45.43 -8.45 23.15
C ALA A 150 -45.48 -6.93 22.88
N SER A 151 -44.34 -6.29 22.76
CA SER A 151 -44.23 -5.07 21.93
C SER A 151 -42.78 -4.91 21.44
N ALA A 152 -42.57 -5.37 20.21
CA ALA A 152 -41.35 -5.11 19.45
C ALA A 152 -41.27 -3.62 19.12
N GLN A 153 -40.21 -2.97 19.55
CA GLN A 153 -39.80 -1.67 18.99
C GLN A 153 -38.59 -1.86 18.06
N PRO A 154 -38.57 -1.17 16.90
CA PRO A 154 -37.51 -1.33 15.92
C PRO A 154 -36.34 -0.40 16.25
N GLY A 155 -35.14 -0.94 16.13
CA GLY A 155 -33.93 -0.22 15.70
C GLY A 155 -33.28 0.69 16.71
N THR A 156 -32.45 0.12 17.56
CA THR A 156 -31.31 0.88 18.11
C THR A 156 -30.05 0.41 17.41
N GLU A 157 -29.38 1.38 16.75
CA GLU A 157 -28.05 1.20 16.20
C GLU A 157 -27.15 0.51 17.24
N GLY A 158 -26.56 -0.62 16.84
CA GLY A 158 -25.80 -1.45 17.74
C GLY A 158 -24.60 -0.71 18.31
N THR A 159 -24.65 -0.37 19.58
CA THR A 159 -23.47 -0.03 20.36
C THR A 159 -22.49 -1.20 20.23
N PRO A 160 -21.23 -0.99 19.80
CA PRO A 160 -20.27 -2.07 19.67
C PRO A 160 -20.11 -2.75 21.04
N ALA A 161 -20.26 -4.07 21.06
CA ALA A 161 -20.09 -4.88 22.25
C ALA A 161 -18.77 -4.53 22.95
N ALA A 162 -18.83 -4.23 24.23
CA ALA A 162 -17.67 -3.91 25.04
C ALA A 162 -16.64 -5.04 24.92
N GLY A 163 -15.44 -4.72 24.36
CA GLY A 163 -14.35 -5.69 24.24
C GLY A 163 -13.90 -6.00 22.81
N VAL A 164 -14.58 -5.51 21.75
CA VAL A 164 -14.06 -5.64 20.38
C VAL A 164 -13.03 -4.54 20.12
N PRO A 165 -11.76 -4.86 19.80
CA PRO A 165 -10.77 -3.83 19.48
C PRO A 165 -11.17 -3.10 18.20
N SER A 166 -11.38 -1.80 18.29
CA SER A 166 -11.56 -0.94 17.12
C SER A 166 -10.22 -0.34 16.70
N ILE A 167 -10.00 -0.25 15.41
CA ILE A 167 -8.80 0.38 14.84
C ILE A 167 -9.25 1.68 14.18
N PRO A 168 -8.99 2.85 14.77
CA PRO A 168 -9.32 4.11 14.14
C PRO A 168 -8.46 4.30 12.89
N LEU A 169 -9.12 4.67 11.78
CA LEU A 169 -8.47 4.95 10.50
C LEU A 169 -8.41 6.46 10.26
N VAL A 170 -7.38 6.89 9.55
CA VAL A 170 -7.21 8.26 9.05
C VAL A 170 -6.82 8.20 7.58
N GLU A 171 -7.15 9.25 6.84
CA GLU A 171 -6.77 9.36 5.43
C GLU A 171 -5.25 9.41 5.27
N ASN A 172 -4.77 8.86 4.17
CA ASN A 172 -3.40 9.03 3.72
C ASN A 172 -3.24 10.40 3.04
N PRO A 173 -2.04 10.97 3.05
CA PRO A 173 -1.75 12.24 2.40
C PRO A 173 -1.83 12.16 0.87
#